data_6e8d31fa0629ad602430a76bf03498c0
#
_entry.id   6e8d31fa0629ad602430a76bf03498c0
#
_cell.length_a   1.000
_cell.length_b   1.000
_cell.length_c   1.000
_cell.angle_alpha   90.00
_cell.angle_beta   90.00
_cell.angle_gamma   90.00
#
_symmetry.space_group_name_H-M   'P 1'
#
loop_
_entity.id
_entity.type
_entity.pdbx_description
1 polymer ?
#
loop_
_entity_poly.entity_id
_entity_poly.type
_entity_poly.pdbx_seq_one_letter_code
_entity_poly.pdbx_strand_id
1 'polypeptide(L)'
;MTHYFIDDQWNLIKGPLSVDEISKLANEYQDKYFPSQKPTVSIQVTNCPQFHGAGCYEPTAKKIWLAERVTEFENTLKIALLHEMIHANMHARGLHADPNHEHPPEFKAEVKRLMALGAYDDLL
;
A
#
# COMPACT_ATOMS: atom_id res chain seq x y z
N MET A 1 -0.18 5.51 23.27
CA MET A 1 0.91 4.54 23.42
C MET A 1 1.81 4.62 22.19
N THR A 2 3.11 4.66 22.38
CA THR A 2 4.07 4.70 21.28
C THR A 2 4.43 3.28 20.88
N HIS A 3 4.29 2.99 19.60
CA HIS A 3 4.68 1.70 19.04
C HIS A 3 6.04 1.81 18.36
N TYR A 4 6.73 0.69 18.23
CA TYR A 4 8.02 0.62 17.57
C TYR A 4 8.07 -0.58 16.64
N PHE A 5 8.70 -0.41 15.49
CA PHE A 5 9.11 -1.51 14.63
C PHE A 5 10.53 -1.93 15.02
N ILE A 6 10.88 -3.16 14.70
CA ILE A 6 12.24 -3.66 14.84
C ILE A 6 12.75 -3.96 13.45
N ASP A 7 13.85 -3.31 13.07
CA ASP A 7 14.47 -3.53 11.77
C ASP A 7 15.35 -4.79 11.77
N ASP A 8 15.95 -5.12 10.62
CA ASP A 8 16.77 -6.32 10.45
C ASP A 8 18.03 -6.30 11.31
N GLN A 9 18.42 -5.14 11.81
CA GLN A 9 19.58 -4.95 12.67
C GLN A 9 19.19 -4.85 14.14
N TRP A 10 17.95 -5.17 14.46
CA TRP A 10 17.38 -5.09 15.82
C TRP A 10 17.30 -3.68 16.38
N ASN A 11 17.33 -2.66 15.53
CA ASN A 11 17.08 -1.28 15.93
C ASN A 11 15.58 -1.03 16.04
N LEU A 12 15.18 -0.32 17.08
CA LEU A 12 13.78 0.08 17.23
C LEU A 12 13.47 1.24 16.30
N ILE A 13 12.46 1.06 15.47
CA ILE A 13 11.95 2.09 14.58
C ILE A 13 10.62 2.56 15.16
N LYS A 14 10.50 3.88 15.35
CA LYS A 14 9.29 4.45 15.93
C LYS A 14 8.08 4.17 15.03
N GLY A 15 7.07 3.54 15.58
CA GLY A 15 5.78 3.31 14.94
C GLY A 15 4.63 3.76 15.82
N PRO A 16 3.40 3.77 15.30
CA PRO A 16 3.07 3.52 13.91
C PRO A 16 3.60 4.62 12.99
N LEU A 17 3.75 4.31 11.71
CA LEU A 17 4.11 5.33 10.73
C LEU A 17 2.99 6.35 10.60
N SER A 18 3.36 7.61 10.51
CA SER A 18 2.40 8.70 10.28
C SER A 18 1.89 8.68 8.84
N VAL A 19 0.77 9.38 8.59
CA VAL A 19 0.25 9.55 7.24
C VAL A 19 1.31 10.19 6.33
N ASP A 20 2.06 11.17 6.84
CA ASP A 20 3.11 11.82 6.06
C ASP A 20 4.24 10.86 5.69
N GLU A 21 4.66 10.02 6.62
CA GLU A 21 5.69 9.01 6.38
C GLU A 21 5.22 7.97 5.37
N ILE A 22 3.95 7.53 5.46
CA ILE A 22 3.36 6.58 4.54
C ILE A 22 3.22 7.21 3.15
N SER A 23 2.82 8.48 3.07
CA SER A 23 2.70 9.20 1.80
C SER A 23 4.06 9.33 1.11
N LYS A 24 5.11 9.58 1.87
CA LYS A 24 6.47 9.63 1.34
C LYS A 24 6.89 8.26 0.79
N LEU A 25 6.60 7.20 1.52
CA LEU A 25 6.88 5.84 1.08
C LEU A 25 6.11 5.50 -0.19
N ALA A 26 4.84 5.91 -0.29
CA ALA A 26 4.03 5.71 -1.49
C ALA A 26 4.64 6.42 -2.70
N ASN A 27 5.14 7.64 -2.52
CA ASN A 27 5.81 8.36 -3.59
C ASN A 27 7.10 7.66 -4.04
N GLU A 28 7.86 7.13 -3.11
CA GLU A 28 9.06 6.37 -3.42
C GLU A 28 8.73 5.10 -4.22
N TYR A 29 7.69 4.38 -3.82
CA TYR A 29 7.22 3.19 -4.53
C TYR A 29 6.69 3.55 -5.91
N GLN A 30 5.97 4.66 -6.04
CA GLN A 30 5.44 5.11 -7.33
C GLN A 30 6.58 5.36 -8.31
N ASP A 31 7.59 6.11 -7.88
CA ASP A 31 8.72 6.44 -8.73
C ASP A 31 9.54 5.21 -9.11
N LYS A 32 9.69 4.27 -8.19
CA LYS A 32 10.54 3.09 -8.38
C LYS A 32 9.84 1.98 -9.18
N TYR A 33 8.56 1.73 -8.90
CA TYR A 33 7.86 0.56 -9.43
C TYR A 33 6.77 0.87 -10.45
N PHE A 34 6.32 2.12 -10.53
CA PHE A 34 5.26 2.53 -11.44
C PHE A 34 5.62 3.82 -12.19
N PRO A 35 6.81 3.88 -12.83
CA PRO A 35 7.32 5.15 -13.36
C PRO A 35 6.52 5.70 -14.52
N SER A 36 5.78 4.87 -15.26
CA SER A 36 4.97 5.30 -16.39
C SER A 36 3.59 5.80 -15.99
N GLN A 37 3.19 5.59 -14.75
CA GLN A 37 1.90 6.01 -14.22
C GLN A 37 2.13 6.98 -13.07
N LYS A 38 1.31 8.00 -12.97
CA LYS A 38 1.42 8.96 -11.87
C LYS A 38 0.04 9.33 -11.35
N PRO A 39 -0.68 8.36 -10.77
CA PRO A 39 -1.96 8.68 -10.17
C PRO A 39 -1.75 9.62 -8.99
N THR A 40 -2.61 10.62 -8.87
CA THR A 40 -2.67 11.44 -7.68
C THR A 40 -3.51 10.71 -6.66
N VAL A 41 -2.88 10.20 -5.61
CA VAL A 41 -3.61 9.53 -4.54
C VAL A 41 -3.25 10.16 -3.20
N SER A 42 -4.21 10.19 -2.30
CA SER A 42 -3.99 10.58 -0.91
C SER A 42 -4.07 9.34 -0.02
N ILE A 43 -3.35 9.39 1.09
CA ILE A 43 -3.30 8.30 2.06
C ILE A 43 -4.12 8.70 3.28
N GLN A 44 -4.97 7.79 3.76
CA GLN A 44 -5.70 7.95 5.00
C GLN A 44 -5.56 6.70 5.85
N VAL A 45 -5.49 6.89 7.15
CA VAL A 45 -5.47 5.79 8.10
C VAL A 45 -6.79 5.80 8.87
N THR A 46 -7.39 4.64 9.03
CA THR A 46 -8.68 4.53 9.72
C THR A 46 -8.61 3.52 10.87
N ASN A 47 -9.28 3.84 11.95
CA ASN A 47 -9.50 2.93 13.07
C ASN A 47 -10.96 2.47 13.15
N CYS A 48 -11.72 2.67 12.08
CA CYS A 48 -13.13 2.28 12.04
C CYS A 48 -13.29 0.78 12.25
N PRO A 49 -14.10 0.34 13.25
CA PRO A 49 -14.29 -1.10 13.50
C PRO A 49 -14.95 -1.86 12.35
N GLN A 50 -15.70 -1.16 11.49
CA GLN A 50 -16.34 -1.76 10.33
C GLN A 50 -15.38 -1.92 9.14
N PHE A 51 -14.16 -1.42 9.24
CA PHE A 51 -13.16 -1.57 8.20
C PHE A 51 -12.47 -2.93 8.37
N HIS A 52 -12.82 -3.90 7.53
CA HIS A 52 -12.41 -5.29 7.71
C HIS A 52 -11.13 -5.68 7.00
N GLY A 53 -10.66 -4.90 6.03
CA GLY A 53 -9.44 -5.20 5.30
C GLY A 53 -8.21 -4.56 5.92
N ALA A 54 -7.04 -4.88 5.38
CA ALA A 54 -5.80 -4.18 5.71
C ALA A 54 -5.75 -2.82 5.03
N GLY A 55 -6.33 -2.72 3.83
CA GLY A 55 -6.40 -1.50 3.06
C GLY A 55 -7.51 -1.53 2.02
N CYS A 56 -7.74 -0.39 1.40
CA CYS A 56 -8.74 -0.24 0.35
C CYS A 56 -8.36 0.96 -0.53
N TYR A 57 -8.55 0.81 -1.85
CA TYR A 57 -8.44 1.94 -2.76
C TYR A 57 -9.84 2.42 -3.15
N GLU A 58 -10.08 3.72 -2.98
CA GLU A 58 -11.35 4.36 -3.34
C GLU A 58 -11.14 5.15 -4.63
N PRO A 59 -11.64 4.63 -5.79
CA PRO A 59 -11.37 5.26 -7.08
C PRO A 59 -11.98 6.66 -7.22
N THR A 60 -13.17 6.86 -6.70
CA THR A 60 -13.90 8.12 -6.80
C THR A 60 -13.13 9.26 -6.14
N ALA A 61 -12.59 9.01 -4.95
CA ALA A 61 -11.84 10.00 -4.19
C ALA A 61 -10.34 9.92 -4.47
N LYS A 62 -9.87 8.91 -5.21
CA LYS A 62 -8.46 8.63 -5.46
C LYS A 62 -7.69 8.54 -4.14
N LYS A 63 -8.21 7.74 -3.24
CA LYS A 63 -7.72 7.66 -1.87
C LYS A 63 -7.40 6.22 -1.51
N ILE A 64 -6.24 6.03 -0.88
CA ILE A 64 -5.87 4.75 -0.29
C ILE A 64 -6.15 4.83 1.20
N TRP A 65 -6.98 3.91 1.68
CA TRP A 65 -7.28 3.74 3.10
C TRP A 65 -6.47 2.59 3.65
N LEU A 66 -5.82 2.80 4.78
CA LEU A 66 -5.09 1.75 5.49
C LEU A 66 -5.66 1.62 6.89
N ALA A 67 -5.82 0.38 7.36
CA ALA A 67 -6.26 0.14 8.72
C ALA A 67 -5.17 0.56 9.70
N GLU A 68 -5.55 1.23 10.78
CA GLU A 68 -4.60 1.70 11.78
C GLU A 68 -3.72 0.55 12.31
N ARG A 69 -4.30 -0.63 12.50
CA ARG A 69 -3.57 -1.79 13.02
C ARG A 69 -2.41 -2.23 12.14
N VAL A 70 -2.47 -2.01 10.81
CA VAL A 70 -1.36 -2.41 9.93
C VAL A 70 -0.21 -1.41 9.98
N THR A 71 -0.46 -0.18 10.41
CA THR A 71 0.60 0.82 10.54
C THR A 71 1.57 0.50 11.66
N GLU A 72 1.21 -0.43 12.55
CA GLU A 72 2.06 -0.89 13.65
C GLU A 72 3.08 -1.93 13.22
N PHE A 73 2.92 -2.50 12.03
CA PHE A 73 3.77 -3.59 11.51
C PHE A 73 4.31 -3.19 10.15
N GLU A 74 5.59 -2.85 10.10
CA GLU A 74 6.20 -2.25 8.92
C GLU A 74 6.00 -3.09 7.65
N ASN A 75 6.30 -4.40 7.71
CA ASN A 75 6.17 -5.25 6.52
C ASN A 75 4.73 -5.42 6.10
N THR A 76 3.82 -5.58 7.04
CA THR A 76 2.39 -5.67 6.76
C THR A 76 1.89 -4.39 6.11
N LEU A 77 2.31 -3.24 6.63
CA LEU A 77 1.96 -1.94 6.05
C LEU A 77 2.45 -1.83 4.60
N LYS A 78 3.69 -2.20 4.34
CA LYS A 78 4.29 -2.11 3.01
C LYS A 78 3.56 -3.01 2.02
N ILE A 79 3.23 -4.24 2.41
CA ILE A 79 2.48 -5.17 1.57
C ILE A 79 1.09 -4.60 1.27
N ALA A 80 0.38 -4.10 2.27
CA ALA A 80 -0.94 -3.50 2.09
C ALA A 80 -0.87 -2.27 1.18
N LEU A 81 0.12 -1.42 1.39
CA LEU A 81 0.31 -0.22 0.58
C LEU A 81 0.58 -0.57 -0.89
N LEU A 82 1.47 -1.52 -1.16
CA LEU A 82 1.76 -1.98 -2.52
C LEU A 82 0.51 -2.55 -3.19
N HIS A 83 -0.28 -3.33 -2.47
CA HIS A 83 -1.53 -3.89 -2.97
C HIS A 83 -2.49 -2.78 -3.44
N GLU A 84 -2.70 -1.77 -2.61
CA GLU A 84 -3.61 -0.68 -2.96
C GLU A 84 -3.03 0.21 -4.06
N MET A 85 -1.71 0.36 -4.12
CA MET A 85 -1.06 1.11 -5.19
C MET A 85 -1.21 0.41 -6.54
N ILE A 86 -1.24 -0.92 -6.58
CA ILE A 86 -1.55 -1.66 -7.82
C ILE A 86 -2.95 -1.26 -8.29
N HIS A 87 -3.94 -1.24 -7.40
CA HIS A 87 -5.30 -0.81 -7.76
C HIS A 87 -5.32 0.63 -8.29
N ALA A 88 -4.62 1.54 -7.64
CA ALA A 88 -4.57 2.94 -8.06
C ALA A 88 -3.93 3.09 -9.44
N ASN A 89 -2.85 2.38 -9.70
CA ASN A 89 -2.16 2.43 -10.98
C ASN A 89 -2.97 1.77 -12.09
N MET A 90 -3.68 0.69 -11.81
CA MET A 90 -4.60 0.08 -12.76
C MET A 90 -5.75 1.03 -13.10
N HIS A 91 -6.31 1.70 -12.11
CA HIS A 91 -7.35 2.70 -12.32
C HIS A 91 -6.84 3.83 -13.23
N ALA A 92 -5.63 4.32 -13.00
CA ALA A 92 -5.02 5.35 -13.83
C ALA A 92 -4.83 4.91 -15.28
N ARG A 93 -4.72 3.60 -15.53
CA ARG A 93 -4.61 3.01 -16.88
C ARG A 93 -5.97 2.66 -17.47
N GLY A 94 -7.07 2.99 -16.81
CA GLY A 94 -8.40 2.63 -17.25
C GLY A 94 -8.79 1.18 -17.01
N LEU A 95 -8.00 0.46 -16.23
CA LEU A 95 -8.27 -0.94 -15.88
C LEU A 95 -8.98 -0.97 -14.52
N HIS A 96 -10.30 -1.00 -14.54
CA HIS A 96 -11.08 -1.03 -13.30
C HIS A 96 -11.23 -2.45 -12.79
N ALA A 97 -10.86 -2.68 -11.54
CA ALA A 97 -11.37 -3.80 -10.78
C ALA A 97 -12.48 -3.26 -9.90
N ASP A 98 -13.64 -3.90 -9.94
CA ASP A 98 -14.67 -3.63 -8.93
C ASP A 98 -14.10 -4.01 -7.58
N PRO A 99 -14.06 -3.11 -6.58
CA PRO A 99 -13.44 -3.40 -5.29
C PRO A 99 -14.10 -4.54 -4.54
N ASN A 100 -15.31 -4.96 -4.94
CA ASN A 100 -16.04 -6.05 -4.31
C ASN A 100 -15.85 -7.38 -5.03
N HIS A 101 -15.02 -7.45 -6.07
CA HIS A 101 -14.83 -8.64 -6.88
C HIS A 101 -13.38 -9.11 -6.87
N GLU A 102 -13.18 -10.31 -7.42
CA GLU A 102 -11.86 -10.92 -7.53
C GLU A 102 -10.90 -10.02 -8.32
N HIS A 103 -9.63 -10.11 -7.96
CA HIS A 103 -8.60 -9.39 -8.69
C HIS A 103 -8.49 -9.93 -10.12
N PRO A 104 -8.51 -9.05 -11.14
CA PRO A 104 -8.41 -9.49 -12.52
C PRO A 104 -7.01 -10.03 -12.83
N PRO A 105 -6.85 -10.74 -13.98
CA PRO A 105 -5.53 -11.24 -14.38
C PRO A 105 -4.45 -10.16 -14.44
N GLU A 106 -4.82 -8.94 -14.81
CA GLU A 106 -3.91 -7.79 -14.87
C GLU A 106 -3.34 -7.46 -13.49
N PHE A 107 -4.12 -7.60 -12.42
CA PHE A 107 -3.65 -7.40 -11.06
C PHE A 107 -2.57 -8.44 -10.71
N LYS A 108 -2.84 -9.71 -11.03
CA LYS A 108 -1.90 -10.78 -10.76
C LYS A 108 -0.59 -10.58 -11.54
N ALA A 109 -0.69 -10.10 -12.78
CA ALA A 109 0.47 -9.79 -13.60
C ALA A 109 1.32 -8.68 -12.96
N GLU A 110 0.67 -7.66 -12.40
CA GLU A 110 1.37 -6.58 -11.70
C GLU A 110 2.08 -7.08 -10.43
N VAL A 111 1.44 -7.96 -9.66
CA VAL A 111 2.09 -8.58 -8.50
C VAL A 111 3.36 -9.32 -8.93
N LYS A 112 3.28 -10.12 -10.00
CA LYS A 112 4.45 -10.85 -10.52
C LYS A 112 5.55 -9.89 -10.98
N ARG A 113 5.19 -8.80 -11.65
CA ARG A 113 6.14 -7.79 -12.09
C ARG A 113 6.87 -7.16 -10.90
N LEU A 114 6.13 -6.80 -9.86
CA LEU A 114 6.70 -6.21 -8.65
C LEU A 114 7.59 -7.20 -7.90
N MET A 115 7.19 -8.47 -7.84
CA MET A 115 8.02 -9.52 -7.24
C MET A 115 9.35 -9.65 -7.98
N ALA A 116 9.32 -9.62 -9.31
CA ALA A 116 10.53 -9.71 -10.12
C ALA A 116 11.44 -8.49 -9.92
N LEU A 117 10.88 -7.32 -9.60
CA LEU A 117 11.64 -6.11 -9.31
C LEU A 117 12.16 -6.04 -7.88
N GLY A 118 11.80 -7.00 -7.03
CA GLY A 118 12.23 -7.02 -5.65
C GLY A 118 11.38 -6.21 -4.68
N ALA A 119 10.19 -5.77 -5.12
CA ALA A 119 9.33 -4.93 -4.27
C ALA A 119 8.89 -5.62 -2.99
N TYR A 120 8.80 -6.95 -3.00
CA TYR A 120 8.37 -7.73 -1.84
C TYR A 120 9.54 -8.41 -1.13
N ASP A 121 10.78 -8.11 -1.52
CA ASP A 121 11.94 -8.70 -0.87
C ASP A 121 11.95 -8.28 0.61
N ASP A 122 12.23 -9.26 1.48
CA ASP A 122 12.26 -9.10 2.94
C ASP A 122 10.91 -8.74 3.57
N LEU A 123 9.82 -8.73 2.80
CA LEU A 123 8.49 -8.44 3.34
C LEU A 123 7.67 -9.72 3.61
N LEU A 124 7.99 -10.77 2.90
CA LEU A 124 7.24 -12.04 2.98
C LEU A 124 7.96 -13.08 3.83
#